data_0c40873c6dabbc39083456476fe90417
#
_entry.id   0c40873c6dabbc39083456476fe90417
#
_cell.length_a   1.000
_cell.length_b   1.000
_cell.length_c   1.000
_cell.angle_alpha   90.00
_cell.angle_beta   90.00
_cell.angle_gamma   90.00
#
_symmetry.space_group_name_H-M   'P 1'
#
loop_
_entity.id
_entity.type
_entity.pdbx_description
1 polymer ?
#
loop_
_entity_poly.entity_id
_entity_poly.type
_entity_poly.pdbx_seq_one_letter_code
_entity_poly.pdbx_strand_id
1 'polypeptide(L)'
;MPSSPEVLRTSTAAALSLRLAPGRFSRDVELGGINVLLDYERGCHANCAYCGLARERPGAYDDKSFIRVDWPTYPTDRIVEQMAKHENRMGRFCISQVVHQRTHEDTLEVIRRYNEKTRTPISVLCAPPVLNRERLQQYRDAGVDMIGVGLDAVTERTFERRRGRGVNGGLHWKKYWEIIDLSREIFGPWKVNCHVVVGLGDTDREYLELVNRVSQREIFAYLFCFYPEPDSAMAGARRPSLFRWRRIQLLKHLLENRRIALDAVTYNSRGAITRARLPHEIVDHAIEEGVAFMTNGCPDQHTGLVSCTRPFGSYRPSEPFRDYPFPPTAEDKKDIRRQLRLDRWVADH
;
A
#
# COMPACT_ATOMS: atom_id res chain seq x y z
N MET A 1 -8.69 -6.32 27.04
CA MET A 1 -9.12 -5.07 26.36
C MET A 1 -10.09 -5.40 25.26
N PRO A 2 -10.99 -4.50 24.83
CA PRO A 2 -11.85 -4.76 23.69
C PRO A 2 -11.00 -5.01 22.45
N SER A 3 -11.46 -5.92 21.58
CA SER A 3 -10.79 -6.27 20.32
C SER A 3 -11.77 -6.14 19.16
N SER A 4 -11.29 -6.27 17.92
CA SER A 4 -12.18 -6.35 16.75
C SER A 4 -13.18 -7.50 16.91
N PRO A 5 -14.43 -7.31 16.49
CA PRO A 5 -14.95 -6.21 15.68
C PRO A 5 -15.43 -4.98 16.44
N GLU A 6 -15.37 -4.98 17.79
CA GLU A 6 -15.89 -3.87 18.61
C GLU A 6 -15.05 -2.59 18.52
N VAL A 7 -13.76 -2.75 18.30
CA VAL A 7 -12.83 -1.66 18.09
C VAL A 7 -11.97 -1.88 16.84
N LEU A 8 -11.51 -0.79 16.26
CA LEU A 8 -10.55 -0.77 15.15
C LEU A 8 -9.45 0.25 15.45
N ARG A 9 -8.24 -0.05 15.06
CA ARG A 9 -7.19 0.96 14.97
C ARG A 9 -7.35 1.73 13.66
N THR A 10 -7.09 3.02 13.68
CA THR A 10 -7.07 3.82 12.45
C THR A 10 -5.80 4.65 12.38
N SER A 11 -5.29 4.90 11.17
CA SER A 11 -4.10 5.74 11.04
C SER A 11 -4.39 7.16 11.56
N THR A 12 -3.36 7.83 12.10
CA THR A 12 -3.49 9.23 12.52
C THR A 12 -4.09 10.09 11.41
N ALA A 13 -3.69 9.85 10.14
CA ALA A 13 -4.26 10.57 8.99
C ALA A 13 -5.77 10.34 8.85
N ALA A 14 -6.24 9.10 8.97
CA ALA A 14 -7.67 8.78 8.91
C ALA A 14 -8.42 9.35 10.14
N ALA A 15 -7.82 9.32 11.33
CA ALA A 15 -8.41 9.92 12.53
C ALA A 15 -8.63 11.44 12.37
N LEU A 16 -7.67 12.15 11.79
CA LEU A 16 -7.81 13.57 11.47
C LEU A 16 -8.90 13.82 10.43
N SER A 17 -8.93 13.04 9.33
CA SER A 17 -9.93 13.18 8.27
C SER A 17 -11.35 12.94 8.78
N LEU A 18 -11.52 11.99 9.69
CA LEU A 18 -12.81 11.67 10.34
C LEU A 18 -13.15 12.59 11.53
N ARG A 19 -12.30 13.56 11.84
CA ARG A 19 -12.45 14.42 13.03
C ARG A 19 -12.56 13.64 14.36
N LEU A 20 -11.95 12.47 14.40
CA LEU A 20 -11.79 11.68 15.62
C LEU A 20 -10.67 12.23 16.51
N ALA A 21 -9.71 12.92 15.89
CA ALA A 21 -8.64 13.66 16.55
C ALA A 21 -8.52 15.08 15.96
N PRO A 22 -8.09 16.07 16.75
CA PRO A 22 -7.85 17.43 16.25
C PRO A 22 -6.54 17.48 15.44
N GLY A 23 -6.51 18.31 14.39
CA GLY A 23 -5.30 18.56 13.61
C GLY A 23 -5.58 19.03 12.20
N ARG A 24 -4.52 19.41 11.52
CA ARG A 24 -4.54 19.79 10.11
C ARG A 24 -3.38 19.13 9.37
N PHE A 25 -3.58 18.84 8.11
CA PHE A 25 -2.51 18.38 7.24
C PHE A 25 -1.69 19.53 6.69
N SER A 26 -0.42 19.27 6.39
CA SER A 26 0.40 20.18 5.60
C SER A 26 -0.28 20.49 4.26
N ARG A 27 -0.22 21.74 3.82
CA ARG A 27 -0.84 22.23 2.59
C ARG A 27 -2.38 22.12 2.57
N ASP A 28 -3.03 22.08 3.72
CA ASP A 28 -4.48 21.97 3.88
C ASP A 28 -5.11 20.82 3.04
N VAL A 29 -4.39 19.70 2.91
CA VAL A 29 -4.82 18.54 2.14
C VAL A 29 -6.05 17.91 2.78
N GLU A 30 -7.06 17.62 1.98
CA GLU A 30 -8.18 16.77 2.35
C GLU A 30 -7.90 15.33 1.88
N LEU A 31 -8.02 14.37 2.79
CA LEU A 31 -7.76 12.97 2.52
C LEU A 31 -9.05 12.17 2.65
N GLY A 32 -9.52 11.61 1.52
CA GLY A 32 -10.77 10.83 1.44
C GLY A 32 -10.63 9.35 1.75
N GLY A 33 -9.42 8.82 1.85
CA GLY A 33 -9.18 7.41 2.12
C GLY A 33 -9.04 7.10 3.60
N ILE A 34 -9.92 6.28 4.13
CA ILE A 34 -9.93 5.90 5.54
C ILE A 34 -9.36 4.48 5.67
N ASN A 35 -8.20 4.39 6.32
CA ASN A 35 -7.54 3.12 6.59
C ASN A 35 -7.80 2.70 8.03
N VAL A 36 -8.40 1.53 8.22
CA VAL A 36 -8.55 0.89 9.52
C VAL A 36 -7.77 -0.43 9.56
N LEU A 37 -7.43 -0.84 10.77
CA LEU A 37 -6.67 -2.06 11.04
C LEU A 37 -7.41 -2.85 12.12
N LEU A 38 -7.58 -4.15 11.87
CA LEU A 38 -8.12 -5.05 12.90
C LEU A 38 -7.17 -5.13 14.09
N ASP A 39 -7.74 -5.15 15.29
CA ASP A 39 -7.04 -5.08 16.55
C ASP A 39 -7.35 -6.29 17.45
N TYR A 40 -6.29 -6.91 17.99
CA TYR A 40 -6.39 -8.08 18.84
C TYR A 40 -5.35 -8.01 19.95
N GLU A 41 -5.68 -8.50 21.13
CA GLU A 41 -4.82 -8.47 22.32
C GLU A 41 -3.40 -9.02 22.04
N ARG A 42 -3.30 -10.13 21.29
CA ARG A 42 -2.01 -10.73 20.90
C ARG A 42 -1.47 -10.20 19.59
N GLY A 43 -2.18 -9.27 18.95
CA GLY A 43 -1.79 -8.64 17.71
C GLY A 43 -1.68 -9.59 16.52
N CYS A 44 -0.76 -9.27 15.61
CA CYS A 44 -0.50 -10.05 14.40
C CYS A 44 0.37 -11.27 14.72
N HIS A 45 -0.03 -12.46 14.27
CA HIS A 45 0.76 -13.69 14.42
C HIS A 45 1.96 -13.79 13.46
N ALA A 46 2.03 -12.92 12.45
CA ALA A 46 3.18 -12.87 11.54
C ALA A 46 4.38 -12.16 12.19
N ASN A 47 5.57 -12.44 11.63
CA ASN A 47 6.83 -11.89 12.13
C ASN A 47 7.65 -11.24 11.02
N CYS A 48 7.03 -10.35 10.21
CA CYS A 48 7.71 -9.69 9.10
C CYS A 48 8.82 -8.76 9.61
N ALA A 49 10.05 -8.93 9.11
CA ALA A 49 11.27 -8.26 9.59
C ALA A 49 11.20 -6.72 9.61
N TYR A 50 10.39 -6.13 8.73
CA TYR A 50 10.26 -4.68 8.53
C TYR A 50 9.00 -4.08 9.15
N CYS A 51 8.12 -4.92 9.72
CA CYS A 51 6.79 -4.48 10.16
C CYS A 51 6.81 -4.04 11.62
N GLY A 52 6.19 -2.88 11.88
CA GLY A 52 5.99 -2.39 13.21
C GLY A 52 5.11 -3.29 14.09
N LEU A 53 4.24 -4.10 13.46
CA LEU A 53 3.32 -5.03 14.14
C LEU A 53 3.88 -6.45 14.28
N ALA A 54 5.15 -6.69 13.94
CA ALA A 54 5.74 -8.03 13.99
C ALA A 54 5.60 -8.64 15.41
N ARG A 55 5.28 -9.93 15.44
CA ARG A 55 5.04 -10.67 16.69
C ARG A 55 6.19 -10.52 17.69
N GLU A 56 7.43 -10.67 17.23
CA GLU A 56 8.63 -10.63 18.07
C GLU A 56 9.19 -9.22 18.29
N ARG A 57 8.56 -8.17 17.71
CA ARG A 57 8.97 -6.81 18.02
C ARG A 57 8.65 -6.51 19.50
N PRO A 58 9.59 -5.92 20.27
CA PRO A 58 9.37 -5.60 21.69
C PRO A 58 8.24 -4.58 21.90
N GLY A 59 7.74 -4.51 23.13
CA GLY A 59 6.65 -3.64 23.56
C GLY A 59 5.26 -4.28 23.44
N ALA A 60 4.28 -3.69 24.13
CA ALA A 60 2.89 -4.10 24.00
C ALA A 60 2.36 -3.82 22.60
N TYR A 61 1.39 -4.61 22.14
CA TYR A 61 0.88 -4.46 20.76
C TYR A 61 0.26 -3.08 20.54
N ASP A 62 -0.44 -2.56 21.51
CA ASP A 62 -1.12 -1.25 21.43
C ASP A 62 -0.14 -0.08 21.27
N ASP A 63 1.08 -0.23 21.81
CA ASP A 63 2.14 0.78 21.71
C ASP A 63 2.93 0.70 20.39
N LYS A 64 2.68 -0.33 19.57
CA LYS A 64 3.41 -0.52 18.32
C LYS A 64 2.94 0.46 17.27
N SER A 65 3.87 1.27 16.75
CA SER A 65 3.66 2.07 15.54
C SER A 65 3.51 1.18 14.31
N PHE A 66 2.79 1.66 13.33
CA PHE A 66 2.71 1.04 12.00
C PHE A 66 2.90 2.10 10.92
N ILE A 67 3.90 1.89 10.09
CA ILE A 67 4.32 2.88 9.07
C ILE A 67 4.69 4.21 9.75
N ARG A 68 5.52 4.14 10.82
CA ARG A 68 6.11 5.28 11.54
C ARG A 68 5.13 6.21 12.26
N VAL A 69 3.85 5.88 12.34
CA VAL A 69 2.83 6.68 13.01
C VAL A 69 2.03 5.83 13.98
N ASP A 70 1.41 6.49 14.92
CA ASP A 70 0.47 5.86 15.82
C ASP A 70 -0.82 5.50 15.09
N TRP A 71 -1.41 4.43 15.54
CA TRP A 71 -2.71 3.96 15.08
C TRP A 71 -3.64 3.85 16.27
N PRO A 72 -4.23 4.97 16.72
CA PRO A 72 -5.12 4.95 17.87
C PRO A 72 -6.34 4.07 17.61
N THR A 73 -6.83 3.47 18.70
CA THR A 73 -8.00 2.61 18.72
C THR A 73 -9.26 3.42 19.00
N TYR A 74 -10.31 3.15 18.24
CA TYR A 74 -11.64 3.73 18.41
C TYR A 74 -12.73 2.66 18.35
N PRO A 75 -13.88 2.86 19.01
CA PRO A 75 -15.05 2.03 18.76
C PRO A 75 -15.42 2.00 17.27
N THR A 76 -15.68 0.81 16.75
CA THR A 76 -16.04 0.60 15.35
C THR A 76 -17.24 1.46 14.92
N ASP A 77 -18.29 1.49 15.76
CA ASP A 77 -19.49 2.27 15.48
C ASP A 77 -19.20 3.77 15.35
N ARG A 78 -18.27 4.29 16.20
CA ARG A 78 -17.83 5.70 16.11
C ARG A 78 -17.12 6.01 14.79
N ILE A 79 -16.29 5.09 14.30
CA ILE A 79 -15.63 5.23 12.98
C ILE A 79 -16.68 5.24 11.88
N VAL A 80 -17.60 4.27 11.92
CA VAL A 80 -18.68 4.12 10.91
C VAL A 80 -19.62 5.34 10.90
N GLU A 81 -20.01 5.85 12.05
CA GLU A 81 -20.82 7.07 12.18
C GLU A 81 -20.11 8.30 11.58
N GLN A 82 -18.81 8.46 11.82
CA GLN A 82 -18.05 9.55 11.23
C GLN A 82 -17.88 9.37 9.72
N MET A 83 -17.76 8.14 9.22
CA MET A 83 -17.77 7.84 7.79
C MET A 83 -19.09 8.30 7.16
N ALA A 84 -20.23 7.89 7.73
CA ALA A 84 -21.55 8.26 7.24
C ALA A 84 -21.78 9.77 7.28
N LYS A 85 -21.41 10.43 8.37
CA LYS A 85 -21.53 11.89 8.53
C LYS A 85 -20.74 12.68 7.50
N HIS A 86 -19.63 12.14 7.02
CA HIS A 86 -18.71 12.80 6.08
C HIS A 86 -18.64 12.08 4.73
N GLU A 87 -19.61 11.26 4.38
CA GLU A 87 -19.62 10.41 3.18
C GLU A 87 -19.34 11.18 1.89
N ASN A 88 -19.83 12.41 1.78
CA ASN A 88 -19.58 13.28 0.63
C ASN A 88 -18.11 13.66 0.39
N ARG A 89 -17.22 13.40 1.36
CA ARG A 89 -15.78 13.63 1.26
C ARG A 89 -14.97 12.36 1.37
N MET A 90 -15.62 11.24 1.69
CA MET A 90 -14.94 9.96 1.89
C MET A 90 -14.90 9.19 0.57
N GLY A 91 -13.70 9.00 0.04
CA GLY A 91 -13.51 8.33 -1.23
C GLY A 91 -13.47 6.81 -1.13
N ARG A 92 -13.04 6.26 0.02
CA ARG A 92 -12.91 4.82 0.22
C ARG A 92 -12.69 4.44 1.67
N PHE A 93 -13.27 3.31 2.07
CA PHE A 93 -13.00 2.66 3.34
C PHE A 93 -12.10 1.42 3.12
N CYS A 94 -10.94 1.38 3.75
CA CYS A 94 -9.98 0.29 3.59
C CYS A 94 -9.77 -0.45 4.91
N ILE A 95 -10.17 -1.71 4.97
CA ILE A 95 -9.97 -2.59 6.13
C ILE A 95 -8.68 -3.36 5.93
N SER A 96 -7.70 -3.11 6.79
CA SER A 96 -6.43 -3.86 6.81
C SER A 96 -6.52 -5.01 7.79
N GLN A 97 -6.24 -6.20 7.31
CA GLN A 97 -6.21 -7.42 8.13
C GLN A 97 -4.82 -7.64 8.73
N VAL A 98 -4.80 -8.32 9.85
CA VAL A 98 -3.60 -8.94 10.44
C VAL A 98 -3.76 -10.46 10.40
N VAL A 99 -2.66 -11.19 10.52
CA VAL A 99 -2.71 -12.66 10.58
C VAL A 99 -3.21 -13.08 11.97
N HIS A 100 -4.49 -13.41 12.05
CA HIS A 100 -5.17 -13.86 13.27
C HIS A 100 -6.38 -14.72 12.89
N GLN A 101 -6.74 -15.70 13.71
CA GLN A 101 -7.79 -16.68 13.40
C GLN A 101 -9.18 -16.05 13.21
N ARG A 102 -9.51 -14.99 13.94
CA ARG A 102 -10.81 -14.28 13.89
C ARG A 102 -10.90 -13.25 12.77
N THR A 103 -9.81 -12.98 12.05
CA THR A 103 -9.72 -11.89 11.08
C THR A 103 -10.83 -11.92 10.02
N HIS A 104 -11.20 -13.11 9.56
CA HIS A 104 -12.21 -13.26 8.51
C HIS A 104 -13.60 -12.85 9.03
N GLU A 105 -14.04 -13.45 10.12
CA GLU A 105 -15.34 -13.23 10.72
C GLU A 105 -15.50 -11.77 11.19
N ASP A 106 -14.48 -11.23 11.83
CA ASP A 106 -14.48 -9.85 12.31
C ASP A 106 -14.48 -8.84 11.14
N THR A 107 -13.82 -9.16 10.02
CA THR A 107 -13.89 -8.33 8.80
C THR A 107 -15.33 -8.28 8.26
N LEU A 108 -16.02 -9.42 8.16
CA LEU A 108 -17.40 -9.47 7.70
C LEU A 108 -18.34 -8.68 8.62
N GLU A 109 -18.16 -8.77 9.93
CA GLU A 109 -18.95 -8.03 10.89
C GLU A 109 -18.73 -6.51 10.77
N VAL A 110 -17.46 -6.07 10.60
CA VAL A 110 -17.16 -4.66 10.33
C VAL A 110 -17.83 -4.18 9.04
N ILE A 111 -17.76 -4.98 7.97
CA ILE A 111 -18.42 -4.66 6.68
C ILE A 111 -19.95 -4.57 6.87
N ARG A 112 -20.56 -5.48 7.62
CA ARG A 112 -21.99 -5.47 7.89
C ARG A 112 -22.41 -4.16 8.59
N ARG A 113 -21.76 -3.81 9.69
CA ARG A 113 -22.02 -2.56 10.43
C ARG A 113 -21.82 -1.33 9.53
N TYR A 114 -20.80 -1.37 8.68
CA TYR A 114 -20.49 -0.29 7.75
C TYR A 114 -21.60 -0.10 6.72
N ASN A 115 -22.05 -1.18 6.09
CA ASN A 115 -23.09 -1.16 5.05
C ASN A 115 -24.47 -0.72 5.56
N GLU A 116 -24.70 -0.75 6.87
CA GLU A 116 -25.93 -0.23 7.48
C GLU A 116 -25.99 1.31 7.46
N LYS A 117 -24.84 1.98 7.39
CA LYS A 117 -24.71 3.44 7.57
C LYS A 117 -24.24 4.21 6.34
N THR A 118 -23.49 3.59 5.43
CA THR A 118 -22.82 4.28 4.32
C THR A 118 -22.66 3.38 3.10
N ARG A 119 -22.40 4.00 1.94
CA ARG A 119 -22.19 3.32 0.65
C ARG A 119 -20.84 3.60 0.03
N THR A 120 -19.94 4.29 0.74
CA THR A 120 -18.58 4.50 0.26
C THR A 120 -17.89 3.17 -0.06
N PRO A 121 -17.24 3.01 -1.20
CA PRO A 121 -16.63 1.74 -1.61
C PRO A 121 -15.64 1.16 -0.59
N ILE A 122 -15.67 -0.16 -0.42
CA ILE A 122 -14.84 -0.89 0.52
C ILE A 122 -13.68 -1.57 -0.20
N SER A 123 -12.48 -1.47 0.37
CA SER A 123 -11.33 -2.31 0.03
C SER A 123 -10.91 -3.15 1.24
N VAL A 124 -10.44 -4.36 0.99
CA VAL A 124 -9.82 -5.18 2.04
C VAL A 124 -8.36 -5.45 1.67
N LEU A 125 -7.43 -5.00 2.51
CA LEU A 125 -6.03 -5.46 2.45
C LEU A 125 -5.93 -6.74 3.26
N CYS A 126 -5.93 -7.86 2.56
CA CYS A 126 -6.18 -9.17 3.14
C CYS A 126 -4.92 -9.85 3.72
N ALA A 127 -5.14 -10.77 4.64
CA ALA A 127 -4.15 -11.67 5.23
C ALA A 127 -4.28 -13.07 4.60
N PRO A 128 -3.52 -13.42 3.54
CA PRO A 128 -3.64 -14.67 2.80
C PRO A 128 -3.67 -15.97 3.62
N PRO A 129 -2.94 -16.09 4.75
CA PRO A 129 -2.96 -17.33 5.52
C PRO A 129 -4.33 -17.79 6.03
N VAL A 130 -5.26 -16.85 6.22
CA VAL A 130 -6.60 -17.16 6.75
C VAL A 130 -7.67 -17.21 5.67
N LEU A 131 -7.30 -17.13 4.39
CA LEU A 131 -8.24 -17.04 3.28
C LEU A 131 -8.24 -18.28 2.39
N ASN A 132 -9.38 -18.49 1.75
CA ASN A 132 -9.61 -19.46 0.69
C ASN A 132 -10.65 -18.88 -0.30
N ARG A 133 -11.03 -19.65 -1.31
CA ARG A 133 -12.02 -19.23 -2.33
C ARG A 133 -13.36 -18.80 -1.70
N GLU A 134 -13.87 -19.60 -0.79
CA GLU A 134 -15.18 -19.34 -0.14
C GLU A 134 -15.16 -18.02 0.63
N ARG A 135 -14.12 -17.77 1.45
CA ARG A 135 -13.97 -16.55 2.23
C ARG A 135 -13.79 -15.31 1.35
N LEU A 136 -13.10 -15.44 0.23
CA LEU A 136 -13.00 -14.35 -0.76
C LEU A 136 -14.34 -14.06 -1.43
N GLN A 137 -15.15 -15.10 -1.73
CA GLN A 137 -16.48 -14.95 -2.26
C GLN A 137 -17.38 -14.22 -1.26
N GLN A 138 -17.34 -14.59 0.02
CA GLN A 138 -18.10 -13.91 1.08
C GLN A 138 -17.77 -12.41 1.16
N TYR A 139 -16.49 -12.01 0.98
CA TYR A 139 -16.16 -10.58 0.91
C TYR A 139 -16.79 -9.88 -0.29
N ARG A 140 -16.77 -10.52 -1.47
CA ARG A 140 -17.41 -9.97 -2.65
C ARG A 140 -18.92 -9.81 -2.44
N ASP A 141 -19.58 -10.83 -1.90
CA ASP A 141 -21.02 -10.84 -1.65
C ASP A 141 -21.41 -9.80 -0.59
N ALA A 142 -20.51 -9.54 0.37
CA ALA A 142 -20.66 -8.47 1.37
C ALA A 142 -20.42 -7.05 0.81
N GLY A 143 -20.09 -6.90 -0.47
CA GLY A 143 -19.93 -5.60 -1.13
C GLY A 143 -18.49 -5.05 -1.15
N VAL A 144 -17.48 -5.87 -0.89
CA VAL A 144 -16.08 -5.45 -1.09
C VAL A 144 -15.84 -5.22 -2.58
N ASP A 145 -15.35 -4.03 -2.92
CA ASP A 145 -15.08 -3.60 -4.29
C ASP A 145 -13.69 -4.01 -4.78
N MET A 146 -12.69 -3.96 -3.89
CA MET A 146 -11.30 -4.27 -4.23
C MET A 146 -10.60 -5.11 -3.17
N ILE A 147 -9.72 -6.00 -3.61
CA ILE A 147 -8.84 -6.81 -2.75
C ILE A 147 -7.38 -6.38 -2.95
N GLY A 148 -6.72 -6.07 -1.84
CA GLY A 148 -5.27 -5.90 -1.78
C GLY A 148 -4.60 -7.10 -1.12
N VAL A 149 -3.48 -7.54 -1.67
CA VAL A 149 -2.64 -8.58 -1.08
C VAL A 149 -1.27 -7.99 -0.75
N GLY A 150 -0.94 -7.97 0.53
CA GLY A 150 0.37 -7.52 1.01
C GLY A 150 1.47 -8.54 0.69
N LEU A 151 1.85 -8.68 -0.60
CA LEU A 151 2.94 -9.55 -1.02
C LEU A 151 4.29 -9.06 -0.50
N ASP A 152 4.50 -7.74 -0.49
CA ASP A 152 5.60 -6.93 -0.01
C ASP A 152 6.97 -7.21 -0.67
N ALA A 153 7.39 -8.45 -0.82
CA ALA A 153 8.56 -8.85 -1.60
C ALA A 153 8.16 -9.22 -3.03
N VAL A 154 9.06 -9.05 -4.00
CA VAL A 154 8.77 -9.39 -5.41
C VAL A 154 9.39 -10.73 -5.85
N THR A 155 10.22 -11.32 -4.99
CA THR A 155 10.80 -12.65 -5.18
C THR A 155 10.54 -13.55 -3.98
N GLU A 156 10.41 -14.87 -4.23
CA GLU A 156 10.30 -15.88 -3.17
C GLU A 156 11.49 -15.82 -2.20
N ARG A 157 12.71 -15.62 -2.73
CA ARG A 157 13.93 -15.48 -1.95
C ARG A 157 13.82 -14.38 -0.89
N THR A 158 13.37 -13.19 -1.30
CA THR A 158 13.21 -12.04 -0.37
C THR A 158 12.02 -12.26 0.55
N PHE A 159 10.93 -12.82 0.06
CA PHE A 159 9.76 -13.17 0.87
C PHE A 159 10.14 -14.11 2.00
N GLU A 160 10.78 -15.24 1.69
CA GLU A 160 11.21 -16.23 2.68
C GLU A 160 12.16 -15.63 3.72
N ARG A 161 13.10 -14.79 3.28
CA ARG A 161 14.04 -14.12 4.17
C ARG A 161 13.40 -13.08 5.10
N ARG A 162 12.35 -12.37 4.66
CA ARG A 162 11.79 -11.22 5.37
C ARG A 162 10.43 -11.47 6.01
N ARG A 163 9.72 -12.51 5.58
CA ARG A 163 8.35 -12.81 6.02
C ARG A 163 8.12 -14.29 6.32
N GLY A 164 8.85 -15.17 5.66
CA GLY A 164 8.75 -16.62 5.77
C GLY A 164 9.72 -17.21 6.81
N ARG A 165 10.38 -18.29 6.42
CA ARG A 165 11.24 -19.09 7.29
C ARG A 165 12.40 -18.31 7.90
N GLY A 166 12.96 -17.34 7.17
CA GLY A 166 14.11 -16.54 7.64
C GLY A 166 13.83 -15.66 8.86
N VAL A 167 12.58 -15.52 9.27
CA VAL A 167 12.16 -14.72 10.44
C VAL A 167 11.16 -15.49 11.32
N ASN A 168 11.07 -16.81 11.20
CA ASN A 168 10.05 -17.63 11.86
C ASN A 168 8.62 -17.10 11.60
N GLY A 169 8.40 -16.54 10.39
CA GLY A 169 7.19 -15.78 10.07
C GLY A 169 5.94 -16.62 9.82
N GLY A 170 6.11 -17.91 9.50
CA GLY A 170 5.00 -18.82 9.20
C GLY A 170 4.22 -18.48 7.92
N LEU A 171 4.69 -17.52 7.11
CA LEU A 171 4.06 -17.13 5.87
C LEU A 171 4.68 -17.90 4.68
N HIS A 172 3.85 -18.22 3.68
CA HIS A 172 4.27 -19.04 2.55
C HIS A 172 4.01 -18.33 1.22
N TRP A 173 5.04 -18.12 0.42
CA TRP A 173 5.00 -17.47 -0.89
C TRP A 173 3.90 -18.01 -1.81
N LYS A 174 3.79 -19.35 -1.92
CA LYS A 174 2.77 -19.99 -2.76
C LYS A 174 1.35 -19.64 -2.33
N LYS A 175 1.09 -19.55 -1.02
CA LYS A 175 -0.23 -19.15 -0.50
C LYS A 175 -0.63 -17.74 -0.88
N TYR A 176 0.33 -16.82 -0.92
CA TYR A 176 0.08 -15.45 -1.35
C TYR A 176 -0.33 -15.38 -2.84
N TRP A 177 0.38 -16.13 -3.70
CA TRP A 177 0.02 -16.21 -5.10
C TRP A 177 -1.30 -16.91 -5.35
N GLU A 178 -1.59 -18.01 -4.64
CA GLU A 178 -2.91 -18.66 -4.67
C GLU A 178 -4.03 -17.65 -4.40
N ILE A 179 -3.90 -16.83 -3.34
CA ILE A 179 -4.92 -15.84 -2.99
C ILE A 179 -5.00 -14.70 -4.03
N ILE A 180 -3.89 -14.27 -4.61
CA ILE A 180 -3.88 -13.30 -5.71
C ILE A 180 -4.66 -13.85 -6.91
N ASP A 181 -4.42 -15.10 -7.29
CA ASP A 181 -5.07 -15.76 -8.42
C ASP A 181 -6.57 -15.92 -8.19
N LEU A 182 -6.96 -16.46 -7.04
CA LEU A 182 -8.36 -16.59 -6.65
C LEU A 182 -9.07 -15.23 -6.58
N SER A 183 -8.40 -14.21 -6.04
CA SER A 183 -8.97 -12.86 -5.98
C SER A 183 -9.22 -12.31 -7.38
N ARG A 184 -8.28 -12.51 -8.34
CA ARG A 184 -8.46 -12.06 -9.72
C ARG A 184 -9.62 -12.75 -10.42
N GLU A 185 -9.82 -14.04 -10.18
CA GLU A 185 -10.98 -14.79 -10.68
C GLU A 185 -12.29 -14.26 -10.12
N ILE A 186 -12.36 -14.03 -8.81
CA ILE A 186 -13.59 -13.66 -8.10
C ILE A 186 -13.96 -12.17 -8.32
N PHE A 187 -13.01 -11.26 -8.18
CA PHE A 187 -13.27 -9.82 -8.22
C PHE A 187 -13.19 -9.22 -9.63
N GLY A 188 -12.53 -9.90 -10.57
CA GLY A 188 -12.41 -9.47 -11.96
C GLY A 188 -11.20 -8.56 -12.23
N PRO A 189 -11.07 -8.07 -13.49
CA PRO A 189 -9.94 -7.27 -13.93
C PRO A 189 -9.84 -5.95 -13.18
N TRP A 190 -8.60 -5.58 -12.81
CA TRP A 190 -8.26 -4.31 -12.15
C TRP A 190 -8.98 -4.07 -10.80
N LYS A 191 -9.49 -5.16 -10.19
CA LYS A 191 -10.08 -5.15 -8.84
C LYS A 191 -9.17 -5.77 -7.78
N VAL A 192 -8.00 -6.22 -8.20
CA VAL A 192 -7.00 -6.83 -7.32
C VAL A 192 -5.70 -6.04 -7.40
N ASN A 193 -5.03 -5.89 -6.27
CA ASN A 193 -3.73 -5.25 -6.21
C ASN A 193 -2.75 -6.02 -5.33
N CYS A 194 -1.48 -6.04 -5.76
CA CYS A 194 -0.36 -6.54 -4.99
C CYS A 194 0.37 -5.37 -4.36
N HIS A 195 0.39 -5.29 -3.04
CA HIS A 195 1.26 -4.35 -2.35
C HIS A 195 2.69 -4.90 -2.34
N VAL A 196 3.66 -4.09 -2.71
CA VAL A 196 5.08 -4.42 -2.67
C VAL A 196 5.90 -3.27 -2.09
N VAL A 197 6.93 -3.61 -1.33
CA VAL A 197 7.76 -2.64 -0.61
C VAL A 197 9.14 -2.57 -1.25
N VAL A 198 9.44 -1.46 -1.90
CA VAL A 198 10.76 -1.21 -2.49
C VAL A 198 11.77 -0.94 -1.39
N GLY A 199 12.78 -1.81 -1.27
CA GLY A 199 13.84 -1.68 -0.27
C GLY A 199 14.03 -2.89 0.65
N LEU A 200 13.27 -3.98 0.47
CA LEU A 200 13.41 -5.20 1.27
C LEU A 200 14.59 -6.09 0.85
N GLY A 201 15.19 -5.82 -0.31
CA GLY A 201 16.34 -6.55 -0.82
C GLY A 201 16.20 -7.07 -2.24
N ASP A 202 15.07 -6.85 -2.86
CA ASP A 202 14.86 -7.11 -4.29
C ASP A 202 15.52 -6.03 -5.15
N THR A 203 15.89 -6.38 -6.39
CA THR A 203 16.53 -5.51 -7.37
C THR A 203 15.52 -4.70 -8.16
N ASP A 204 15.97 -3.64 -8.85
CA ASP A 204 15.09 -2.84 -9.71
C ASP A 204 14.50 -3.69 -10.83
N ARG A 205 15.30 -4.61 -11.41
CA ARG A 205 14.85 -5.57 -12.42
C ARG A 205 13.69 -6.41 -11.91
N GLU A 206 13.85 -7.04 -10.75
CA GLU A 206 12.83 -7.92 -10.16
C GLU A 206 11.52 -7.15 -9.87
N TYR A 207 11.59 -5.87 -9.45
CA TYR A 207 10.40 -5.03 -9.29
C TYR A 207 9.67 -4.81 -10.61
N LEU A 208 10.37 -4.42 -11.67
CA LEU A 208 9.74 -4.13 -12.97
C LEU A 208 9.22 -5.41 -13.65
N GLU A 209 9.91 -6.53 -13.48
CA GLU A 209 9.43 -7.84 -13.94
C GLU A 209 8.12 -8.23 -13.23
N LEU A 210 8.00 -8.01 -11.91
CA LEU A 210 6.74 -8.23 -11.20
C LEU A 210 5.64 -7.31 -11.71
N VAL A 211 5.91 -6.00 -11.82
CA VAL A 211 4.95 -5.01 -12.34
C VAL A 211 4.41 -5.45 -13.70
N ASN A 212 5.29 -5.79 -14.62
CA ASN A 212 4.90 -6.26 -15.95
C ASN A 212 4.05 -7.55 -15.89
N ARG A 213 4.46 -8.53 -15.09
CA ARG A 213 3.74 -9.80 -14.92
C ARG A 213 2.32 -9.63 -14.39
N VAL A 214 2.13 -8.81 -13.34
CA VAL A 214 0.80 -8.63 -12.74
C VAL A 214 -0.08 -7.72 -13.60
N SER A 215 0.49 -6.71 -14.26
CA SER A 215 -0.22 -5.84 -15.20
C SER A 215 -0.77 -6.61 -16.41
N GLN A 216 0.00 -7.57 -16.96
CA GLN A 216 -0.48 -8.46 -18.04
C GLN A 216 -1.68 -9.33 -17.60
N ARG A 217 -1.85 -9.51 -16.30
CA ARG A 217 -2.96 -10.25 -15.68
C ARG A 217 -4.08 -9.32 -15.19
N GLU A 218 -4.01 -8.04 -15.55
CA GLU A 218 -4.97 -7.01 -15.13
C GLU A 218 -5.07 -6.89 -13.61
N ILE A 219 -3.92 -6.94 -12.94
CA ILE A 219 -3.72 -6.76 -11.50
C ILE A 219 -2.81 -5.55 -11.31
N PHE A 220 -3.14 -4.66 -10.38
CA PHE A 220 -2.28 -3.52 -10.05
C PHE A 220 -1.08 -3.93 -9.19
N ALA A 221 0.07 -3.34 -9.46
CA ALA A 221 1.19 -3.34 -8.54
C ALA A 221 1.21 -2.04 -7.75
N TYR A 222 0.89 -2.08 -6.45
CA TYR A 222 0.98 -0.90 -5.58
C TYR A 222 2.33 -0.89 -4.88
N LEU A 223 3.17 0.07 -5.27
CA LEU A 223 4.52 0.22 -4.74
C LEU A 223 4.52 1.14 -3.51
N PHE A 224 5.21 0.70 -2.47
CA PHE A 224 5.48 1.48 -1.26
C PHE A 224 6.97 1.56 -1.01
N CYS A 225 7.46 2.74 -0.62
CA CYS A 225 8.84 2.91 -0.24
C CYS A 225 9.07 2.36 1.17
N PHE A 226 10.10 1.54 1.33
CA PHE A 226 10.51 1.05 2.65
C PHE A 226 10.93 2.21 3.56
N TYR A 227 10.42 2.16 4.78
CA TYR A 227 10.86 2.96 5.92
C TYR A 227 11.21 2.01 7.08
N PRO A 228 12.39 2.17 7.69
CA PRO A 228 12.73 1.37 8.87
C PRO A 228 11.83 1.73 10.05
N GLU A 229 11.12 0.74 10.56
CA GLU A 229 10.36 0.88 11.80
C GLU A 229 11.31 0.76 12.99
N PRO A 230 11.20 1.63 14.01
CA PRO A 230 11.94 1.46 15.25
C PRO A 230 11.72 0.06 15.82
N ASP A 231 12.73 -0.52 16.42
CA ASP A 231 12.73 -1.83 17.10
C ASP A 231 12.32 -3.03 16.21
N SER A 232 12.11 -2.83 14.90
CA SER A 232 11.97 -3.93 13.96
C SER A 232 13.32 -4.58 13.63
N ALA A 233 13.31 -5.81 13.12
CA ALA A 233 14.54 -6.48 12.68
C ALA A 233 15.26 -5.75 11.53
N MET A 234 14.61 -4.76 10.91
CA MET A 234 15.19 -3.90 9.88
C MET A 234 15.31 -2.43 10.29
N ALA A 235 15.28 -2.11 11.58
CA ALA A 235 15.40 -0.74 12.08
C ALA A 235 16.67 -0.01 11.59
N GLY A 236 17.81 -0.73 11.45
CA GLY A 236 19.05 -0.20 10.93
C GLY A 236 19.19 -0.20 9.40
N ALA A 237 18.21 -0.67 8.66
CA ALA A 237 18.31 -0.76 7.20
C ALA A 237 18.11 0.61 6.52
N ARG A 238 18.79 0.81 5.38
CA ARG A 238 18.72 2.06 4.63
C ARG A 238 17.45 2.12 3.76
N ARG A 239 16.80 3.27 3.76
CA ARG A 239 15.74 3.59 2.80
C ARG A 239 16.28 3.64 1.36
N PRO A 240 15.49 3.31 0.34
CA PRO A 240 15.82 3.62 -1.05
C PRO A 240 16.12 5.11 -1.22
N SER A 241 17.10 5.46 -2.05
CA SER A 241 17.32 6.87 -2.41
C SER A 241 16.11 7.41 -3.19
N LEU A 242 15.86 8.74 -3.15
CA LEU A 242 14.81 9.37 -3.97
C LEU A 242 15.04 9.12 -5.46
N PHE A 243 16.29 9.15 -5.92
CA PHE A 243 16.64 8.85 -7.30
C PHE A 243 16.20 7.43 -7.72
N ARG A 244 16.47 6.40 -6.89
CA ARG A 244 16.00 5.03 -7.15
C ARG A 244 14.48 4.97 -7.15
N TRP A 245 13.86 5.57 -6.15
CA TRP A 245 12.40 5.56 -5.98
C TRP A 245 11.68 6.18 -7.17
N ARG A 246 12.09 7.40 -7.59
CA ARG A 246 11.49 8.11 -8.73
C ARG A 246 11.58 7.34 -10.04
N ARG A 247 12.72 6.69 -10.30
CA ARG A 247 12.88 5.85 -11.51
C ARG A 247 11.91 4.69 -11.51
N ILE A 248 11.77 3.99 -10.38
CA ILE A 248 10.84 2.87 -10.26
C ILE A 248 9.41 3.34 -10.41
N GLN A 249 9.02 4.48 -9.80
CA GLN A 249 7.68 5.06 -9.97
C GLN A 249 7.38 5.37 -11.44
N LEU A 250 8.27 6.06 -12.14
CA LEU A 250 8.09 6.41 -13.55
C LEU A 250 7.97 5.16 -14.42
N LEU A 251 8.92 4.24 -14.32
CA LEU A 251 8.94 3.03 -15.15
C LEU A 251 7.75 2.10 -14.86
N LYS A 252 7.34 1.98 -13.59
CA LYS A 252 6.12 1.26 -13.21
C LYS A 252 4.90 1.84 -13.91
N HIS A 253 4.73 3.17 -13.86
CA HIS A 253 3.61 3.85 -14.50
C HIS A 253 3.60 3.63 -16.02
N LEU A 254 4.75 3.77 -16.67
CA LEU A 254 4.86 3.56 -18.13
C LEU A 254 4.59 2.11 -18.53
N LEU A 255 5.05 1.13 -17.75
CA LEU A 255 4.79 -0.30 -18.00
C LEU A 255 3.31 -0.65 -17.82
N GLU A 256 2.68 -0.22 -16.71
CA GLU A 256 1.26 -0.51 -16.45
C GLU A 256 0.34 0.10 -17.51
N ASN A 257 0.68 1.29 -18.01
CA ASN A 257 -0.06 1.96 -19.08
C ASN A 257 0.37 1.52 -20.49
N ARG A 258 1.21 0.49 -20.61
CA ARG A 258 1.70 -0.07 -21.88
C ARG A 258 2.35 0.97 -22.81
N ARG A 259 2.97 2.00 -22.21
CA ARG A 259 3.72 3.03 -22.95
C ARG A 259 5.12 2.57 -23.33
N ILE A 260 5.65 1.60 -22.58
CA ILE A 260 6.94 0.95 -22.85
C ILE A 260 6.82 -0.55 -22.64
N ALA A 261 7.74 -1.31 -23.23
CA ALA A 261 7.97 -2.72 -22.94
C ALA A 261 9.15 -2.88 -21.97
N LEU A 262 9.27 -4.04 -21.34
CA LEU A 262 10.29 -4.29 -20.32
C LEU A 262 11.72 -4.25 -20.88
N ASP A 263 11.91 -4.59 -22.15
CA ASP A 263 13.19 -4.56 -22.86
C ASP A 263 13.71 -3.14 -23.16
N ALA A 264 12.86 -2.12 -22.99
CA ALA A 264 13.31 -0.73 -23.02
C ALA A 264 14.28 -0.38 -21.87
N VAL A 265 14.34 -1.22 -20.81
CA VAL A 265 15.14 -0.95 -19.61
C VAL A 265 16.34 -1.90 -19.54
N THR A 266 17.53 -1.34 -19.38
CA THR A 266 18.77 -2.10 -19.17
C THR A 266 19.27 -2.04 -17.74
N TYR A 267 19.91 -3.11 -17.31
CA TYR A 267 20.34 -3.32 -15.93
C TYR A 267 21.80 -3.74 -15.89
N ASN A 268 22.47 -3.42 -14.78
CA ASN A 268 23.78 -3.99 -14.49
C ASN A 268 23.66 -5.43 -13.93
N SER A 269 24.80 -6.06 -13.68
CA SER A 269 24.87 -7.42 -13.11
C SER A 269 24.20 -7.58 -11.75
N ARG A 270 23.95 -6.48 -11.02
CA ARG A 270 23.26 -6.45 -9.73
C ARG A 270 21.76 -6.15 -9.87
N GLY A 271 21.24 -6.09 -11.10
CA GLY A 271 19.85 -5.80 -11.38
C GLY A 271 19.40 -4.36 -11.12
N ALA A 272 20.34 -3.42 -10.95
CA ALA A 272 20.02 -2.00 -10.86
C ALA A 272 19.86 -1.39 -12.26
N ILE A 273 18.89 -0.51 -12.43
CA ILE A 273 18.63 0.22 -13.68
C ILE A 273 19.88 1.03 -14.05
N THR A 274 20.39 0.85 -15.27
CA THR A 274 21.50 1.64 -15.81
C THR A 274 21.05 2.58 -16.90
N ARG A 275 20.12 2.16 -17.77
CA ARG A 275 19.62 2.94 -18.87
C ARG A 275 18.18 2.54 -19.22
N ALA A 276 17.40 3.47 -19.76
CA ALA A 276 16.12 3.18 -20.36
C ALA A 276 15.98 3.98 -21.67
N ARG A 277 15.47 3.33 -22.71
CA ARG A 277 15.12 3.96 -24.00
C ARG A 277 13.70 4.47 -23.88
N LEU A 278 13.56 5.77 -23.63
CA LEU A 278 12.27 6.41 -23.39
C LEU A 278 12.17 7.64 -24.29
N PRO A 279 11.13 7.76 -25.13
CA PRO A 279 10.84 9.01 -25.81
C PRO A 279 10.63 10.13 -24.82
N HIS A 280 11.27 11.29 -25.01
CA HIS A 280 11.15 12.43 -24.11
C HIS A 280 9.70 12.85 -23.89
N GLU A 281 8.89 12.81 -24.93
CA GLU A 281 7.47 13.20 -24.87
C GLU A 281 6.67 12.39 -23.85
N ILE A 282 6.88 11.05 -23.78
CA ILE A 282 6.15 10.22 -22.79
C ILE A 282 6.65 10.44 -21.38
N VAL A 283 7.93 10.75 -21.20
CA VAL A 283 8.51 11.07 -19.88
C VAL A 283 7.97 12.42 -19.41
N ASP A 284 8.01 13.42 -20.28
CA ASP A 284 7.51 14.78 -19.98
C ASP A 284 6.01 14.74 -19.70
N HIS A 285 5.23 14.01 -20.48
CA HIS A 285 3.81 13.83 -20.24
C HIS A 285 3.55 13.19 -18.87
N ALA A 286 4.23 12.10 -18.51
CA ALA A 286 4.08 11.45 -17.22
C ALA A 286 4.45 12.35 -16.02
N ILE A 287 5.43 13.25 -16.20
CA ILE A 287 5.79 14.24 -15.17
C ILE A 287 4.72 15.33 -15.08
N GLU A 288 4.20 15.81 -16.21
CA GLU A 288 3.16 16.85 -16.24
C GLU A 288 1.81 16.35 -15.70
N GLU A 289 1.42 15.11 -15.99
CA GLU A 289 0.27 14.50 -15.33
C GLU A 289 0.51 14.32 -13.81
N GLY A 290 1.72 13.95 -13.43
CA GLY A 290 2.13 13.75 -12.04
C GLY A 290 1.63 12.45 -11.39
N VAL A 291 0.68 11.75 -12.00
CA VAL A 291 0.05 10.52 -11.46
C VAL A 291 1.07 9.43 -11.15
N ALA A 292 2.13 9.32 -11.95
CA ALA A 292 3.24 8.39 -11.73
C ALA A 292 3.88 8.52 -10.34
N PHE A 293 3.82 9.69 -9.73
CA PHE A 293 4.48 10.06 -8.48
C PHE A 293 3.52 10.18 -7.29
N MET A 294 2.24 9.96 -7.52
CA MET A 294 1.25 9.90 -6.48
C MET A 294 1.34 8.60 -5.68
N THR A 295 0.74 8.58 -4.52
CA THR A 295 0.56 7.36 -3.73
C THR A 295 -0.11 6.28 -4.58
N ASN A 296 0.39 5.07 -4.56
CA ASN A 296 -0.34 3.94 -5.13
C ASN A 296 -1.46 3.52 -4.17
N GLY A 297 -2.65 3.29 -4.70
CA GLY A 297 -3.80 2.91 -3.89
C GLY A 297 -5.07 2.75 -4.71
N CYS A 298 -6.12 2.27 -4.04
CA CYS A 298 -7.42 2.10 -4.64
C CYS A 298 -8.05 3.46 -5.00
N PRO A 299 -8.87 3.54 -6.06
CA PRO A 299 -9.44 4.79 -6.53
C PRO A 299 -10.43 5.38 -5.52
N ASP A 300 -10.44 6.69 -5.48
CA ASP A 300 -11.41 7.52 -4.78
C ASP A 300 -12.69 7.61 -5.62
N GLN A 301 -13.86 7.41 -4.99
CA GLN A 301 -15.13 7.40 -5.72
C GLN A 301 -15.54 8.76 -6.32
N HIS A 302 -15.02 9.87 -5.79
CA HIS A 302 -15.39 11.22 -6.22
C HIS A 302 -14.44 11.75 -7.30
N THR A 303 -13.15 11.44 -7.19
CA THR A 303 -12.10 12.01 -8.05
C THR A 303 -11.57 11.03 -9.08
N GLY A 304 -11.77 9.72 -8.89
CA GLY A 304 -11.14 8.67 -9.68
C GLY A 304 -9.62 8.54 -9.44
N LEU A 305 -9.03 9.46 -8.70
CA LEU A 305 -7.62 9.39 -8.29
C LEU A 305 -7.45 8.44 -7.10
N VAL A 306 -6.23 8.35 -6.59
CA VAL A 306 -5.95 7.50 -5.44
C VAL A 306 -6.56 8.04 -4.16
N SER A 307 -7.21 7.16 -3.39
CA SER A 307 -7.79 7.48 -2.09
C SER A 307 -6.87 7.18 -0.91
N CYS A 308 -5.79 6.42 -1.08
CA CYS A 308 -4.95 5.94 0.00
C CYS A 308 -4.17 7.09 0.68
N THR A 309 -4.35 7.24 2.00
CA THR A 309 -3.71 8.28 2.81
C THR A 309 -2.49 7.80 3.57
N ARG A 310 -2.27 6.48 3.61
CA ARG A 310 -1.30 5.82 4.49
C ARG A 310 0.12 6.36 4.38
N PRO A 311 0.73 6.51 3.18
CA PRO A 311 2.10 7.02 3.10
C PRO A 311 2.20 8.48 3.55
N PHE A 312 1.20 9.31 3.26
CA PHE A 312 1.20 10.72 3.65
C PHE A 312 1.24 10.91 5.16
N GLY A 313 0.47 10.14 5.91
CA GLY A 313 0.47 10.16 7.36
C GLY A 313 1.84 9.83 7.99
N SER A 314 2.73 9.18 7.23
CA SER A 314 4.08 8.79 7.70
C SER A 314 5.14 9.86 7.46
N TYR A 315 4.86 10.91 6.69
CA TYR A 315 5.86 11.93 6.37
C TYR A 315 6.11 12.87 7.54
N ARG A 316 7.36 13.31 7.63
CA ARG A 316 7.77 14.39 8.52
C ARG A 316 7.86 15.69 7.71
N PRO A 317 7.53 16.85 8.29
CA PRO A 317 7.58 18.14 7.57
C PRO A 317 8.95 18.47 6.94
N SER A 318 10.03 17.94 7.52
CA SER A 318 11.41 18.10 7.03
C SER A 318 11.84 17.11 5.94
N GLU A 319 11.00 16.12 5.64
CA GLU A 319 11.32 15.10 4.64
C GLU A 319 10.69 15.42 3.30
N PRO A 320 11.39 15.24 2.17
CA PRO A 320 10.79 15.37 0.85
C PRO A 320 9.76 14.27 0.63
N PHE A 321 8.65 14.61 -0.03
CA PHE A 321 7.64 13.63 -0.40
C PHE A 321 8.23 12.55 -1.29
N ARG A 322 7.94 11.29 -0.96
CA ARG A 322 8.22 10.14 -1.80
C ARG A 322 7.02 9.79 -2.66
N ASP A 323 5.83 10.02 -2.12
CA ASP A 323 4.56 9.82 -2.78
C ASP A 323 3.68 11.04 -2.48
N TYR A 324 3.02 11.55 -3.48
CA TYR A 324 2.11 12.69 -3.32
C TYR A 324 0.69 12.17 -3.10
N PRO A 325 -0.04 12.63 -2.07
CA PRO A 325 -1.44 12.24 -1.85
C PRO A 325 -2.42 13.06 -2.69
N PHE A 326 -1.89 13.98 -3.49
CA PHE A 326 -2.58 14.91 -4.37
C PHE A 326 -1.80 15.06 -5.68
N PRO A 327 -2.41 15.59 -6.75
CA PRO A 327 -1.68 15.93 -7.96
C PRO A 327 -0.51 16.88 -7.65
N PRO A 328 0.72 16.54 -8.04
CA PRO A 328 1.89 17.40 -7.78
C PRO A 328 1.73 18.79 -8.37
N THR A 329 2.06 19.81 -7.57
CA THR A 329 2.10 21.21 -8.02
C THR A 329 3.24 21.45 -9.02
N ALA A 330 3.26 22.60 -9.66
CA ALA A 330 4.36 22.97 -10.57
C ALA A 330 5.74 22.93 -9.88
N GLU A 331 5.81 23.30 -8.60
CA GLU A 331 7.05 23.24 -7.82
C GLU A 331 7.43 21.79 -7.49
N ASP A 332 6.44 20.97 -7.12
CA ASP A 332 6.67 19.53 -6.90
C ASP A 332 7.20 18.83 -8.17
N LYS A 333 6.69 19.21 -9.36
CA LYS A 333 7.15 18.68 -10.65
C LYS A 333 8.61 19.07 -10.96
N LYS A 334 9.03 20.26 -10.61
CA LYS A 334 10.46 20.67 -10.71
C LYS A 334 11.33 19.80 -9.82
N ASP A 335 10.88 19.56 -8.58
CA ASP A 335 11.58 18.67 -7.65
C ASP A 335 11.65 17.23 -8.17
N ILE A 336 10.57 16.71 -8.73
CA ILE A 336 10.51 15.40 -9.35
C ILE A 336 11.53 15.30 -10.49
N ARG A 337 11.58 16.27 -11.40
CA ARG A 337 12.56 16.32 -12.50
C ARG A 337 14.01 16.28 -11.97
N ARG A 338 14.30 17.12 -10.96
CA ARG A 338 15.62 17.15 -10.32
C ARG A 338 15.98 15.82 -9.67
N GLN A 339 15.03 15.14 -9.02
CA GLN A 339 15.21 13.84 -8.38
C GLN A 339 15.39 12.71 -9.38
N LEU A 340 14.74 12.76 -10.54
CA LEU A 340 14.83 11.77 -11.61
C LEU A 340 16.20 11.76 -12.28
N ARG A 341 16.90 12.91 -12.40
CA ARG A 341 18.21 13.02 -13.07
C ARG A 341 18.20 12.30 -14.42
N LEU A 342 17.26 12.66 -15.28
CA LEU A 342 16.96 11.95 -16.55
C LEU A 342 18.21 11.82 -17.44
N ASP A 343 19.05 12.84 -17.48
CA ASP A 343 20.34 12.90 -18.19
C ASP A 343 21.28 11.72 -17.90
N ARG A 344 21.11 11.09 -16.76
CA ARG A 344 22.01 10.00 -16.30
C ARG A 344 21.61 8.61 -16.77
N TRP A 345 20.36 8.43 -17.19
CA TRP A 345 19.85 7.06 -17.44
C TRP A 345 18.78 6.95 -18.54
N VAL A 346 18.19 8.05 -18.98
CA VAL A 346 17.30 8.06 -20.14
C VAL A 346 18.11 8.29 -21.39
N ALA A 347 17.87 7.49 -22.41
CA ALA A 347 18.43 7.67 -23.73
C ALA A 347 17.31 7.93 -24.73
N ASP A 348 17.56 8.87 -25.60
CA ASP A 348 16.73 9.09 -26.78
C ASP A 348 16.73 7.87 -27.69
N HIS A 349 15.65 7.70 -28.40
CA HIS A 349 15.56 6.78 -29.54
C HIS A 349 16.17 7.41 -30.78
#